data_6185dfabf7fc61f1f0d629e0660f8606
#
_entry.id   6185dfabf7fc61f1f0d629e0660f8606
#
_cell.length_a   1.000
_cell.length_b   1.000
_cell.length_c   1.000
_cell.angle_alpha   90.00
_cell.angle_beta   90.00
_cell.angle_gamma   90.00
#
_symmetry.space_group_name_H-M   'P 1'
#
loop_
_entity.id
_entity.type
_entity.pdbx_description
1 polymer ?
#
loop_
_entity_poly.entity_id
_entity_poly.type
_entity_poly.pdbx_seq_one_letter_code
_entity_poly.pdbx_strand_id
1 'polypeptide(L)'
;MALAILLSTLALVTSGPTRSAEVIGHSTHGRAIWAHRLGDPSSPHKVLVVGCIHGDEDAGVRITRRLIKKTPPTDFELWVVNVVNPDGRRLGVRQNGRGVDLNRNFGSEWIPIGTRWDPEYSGPYAWSEPETRTVRRLVRRIHPEVTIWYHQPQKLVRAWGQSVPTARKYARLARMRFERIRWPHGTAPNWQNHNFPGTSSFVVQLAPGSLTDRRAARHAWAVIRLERILLASG
;
A
#
# COMPACT_ATOMS: atom_id res chain seq x y z
N MET A 1 -45.72 36.21 -28.43
CA MET A 1 -44.50 35.34 -28.57
C MET A 1 -44.07 34.91 -27.18
N ALA A 2 -44.32 33.68 -26.81
CA ALA A 2 -43.92 33.14 -25.51
C ALA A 2 -42.59 32.36 -25.66
N LEU A 3 -41.57 32.77 -24.93
CA LEU A 3 -40.24 32.18 -24.93
C LEU A 3 -40.23 30.99 -23.90
N ALA A 4 -40.20 29.77 -24.41
CA ALA A 4 -40.08 28.58 -23.57
C ALA A 4 -38.61 28.37 -23.15
N ILE A 5 -38.32 28.52 -21.86
CA ILE A 5 -37.02 28.20 -21.28
C ILE A 5 -36.96 26.72 -21.02
N LEU A 6 -36.17 25.98 -21.80
CA LEU A 6 -35.83 24.57 -21.53
C LEU A 6 -34.83 24.52 -20.41
N LEU A 7 -35.22 24.15 -19.21
CA LEU A 7 -34.30 23.75 -18.13
C LEU A 7 -33.84 22.31 -18.40
N SER A 8 -32.59 22.18 -18.86
CA SER A 8 -31.89 20.88 -18.91
C SER A 8 -31.47 20.50 -17.50
N THR A 9 -32.17 19.55 -16.90
CA THR A 9 -31.73 18.91 -15.66
C THR A 9 -30.56 17.96 -15.95
N LEU A 10 -29.33 18.38 -15.61
CA LEU A 10 -28.16 17.52 -15.63
C LEU A 10 -28.29 16.49 -14.50
N ALA A 11 -28.69 15.25 -14.83
CA ALA A 11 -28.73 14.17 -13.88
C ALA A 11 -27.28 13.82 -13.47
N LEU A 12 -26.89 14.10 -12.24
CA LEU A 12 -25.67 13.55 -11.64
C LEU A 12 -25.84 12.02 -11.56
N VAL A 13 -25.20 11.31 -12.48
CA VAL A 13 -25.07 9.86 -12.37
C VAL A 13 -24.06 9.58 -11.27
N THR A 14 -24.51 9.38 -10.04
CA THR A 14 -23.68 8.85 -8.96
C THR A 14 -23.37 7.40 -9.27
N SER A 15 -22.18 7.13 -9.82
CA SER A 15 -21.72 5.75 -9.99
C SER A 15 -21.51 5.14 -8.60
N GLY A 16 -22.28 4.08 -8.30
CA GLY A 16 -22.11 3.34 -7.03
C GLY A 16 -20.71 2.72 -6.88
N PRO A 17 -20.43 2.12 -5.72
CA PRO A 17 -19.13 1.56 -5.43
C PRO A 17 -18.72 0.49 -6.46
N THR A 18 -17.57 0.67 -7.08
CA THR A 18 -17.09 -0.15 -8.20
C THR A 18 -15.97 -1.10 -7.76
N ARG A 19 -15.69 -2.06 -8.64
CA ARG A 19 -14.50 -2.91 -8.55
C ARG A 19 -13.86 -3.03 -9.92
N SER A 20 -12.54 -2.74 -9.97
CA SER A 20 -11.74 -2.90 -11.18
C SER A 20 -10.34 -3.37 -10.84
N ALA A 21 -9.58 -3.78 -11.84
CA ALA A 21 -8.16 -4.10 -11.73
C ALA A 21 -7.42 -3.59 -12.95
N GLU A 22 -6.20 -3.13 -12.76
CA GLU A 22 -5.33 -2.65 -13.83
C GLU A 22 -3.89 -3.12 -13.64
N VAL A 23 -3.16 -3.29 -14.74
CA VAL A 23 -1.70 -3.45 -14.70
C VAL A 23 -1.08 -2.08 -14.54
N ILE A 24 -0.44 -1.85 -13.39
CA ILE A 24 0.21 -0.57 -13.07
C ILE A 24 1.68 -0.51 -13.53
N GLY A 25 2.25 -1.63 -13.88
CA GLY A 25 3.62 -1.77 -14.37
C GLY A 25 4.06 -3.22 -14.44
N HIS A 26 5.35 -3.41 -14.68
CA HIS A 26 5.97 -4.72 -14.79
C HIS A 26 7.23 -4.80 -13.93
N SER A 27 7.56 -6.00 -13.46
CA SER A 27 8.80 -6.29 -12.75
C SER A 27 10.00 -6.32 -13.72
N THR A 28 11.18 -6.48 -13.16
CA THR A 28 12.44 -6.63 -13.91
C THR A 28 12.38 -7.75 -14.97
N HIS A 29 11.68 -8.85 -14.69
CA HIS A 29 11.51 -9.95 -15.64
C HIS A 29 10.16 -9.90 -16.39
N GLY A 30 9.55 -8.72 -16.52
CA GLY A 30 8.36 -8.51 -17.33
C GLY A 30 7.05 -9.02 -16.73
N ARG A 31 7.04 -9.44 -15.45
CA ARG A 31 5.81 -9.90 -14.79
C ARG A 31 4.92 -8.72 -14.40
N ALA A 32 3.64 -8.79 -14.74
CA ALA A 32 2.68 -7.73 -14.45
C ALA A 32 2.52 -7.49 -12.94
N ILE A 33 2.51 -6.21 -12.56
CA ILE A 33 2.17 -5.74 -11.21
C ILE A 33 0.75 -5.18 -11.30
N TRP A 34 -0.16 -5.76 -10.52
CA TRP A 34 -1.58 -5.45 -10.55
C TRP A 34 -1.98 -4.59 -9.36
N ALA A 35 -2.80 -3.57 -9.62
CA ALA A 35 -3.56 -2.87 -8.60
C ALA A 35 -5.05 -3.18 -8.78
N HIS A 36 -5.74 -3.46 -7.67
CA HIS A 36 -7.18 -3.61 -7.60
C HIS A 36 -7.74 -2.35 -6.94
N ARG A 37 -8.82 -1.84 -7.51
CA ARG A 37 -9.53 -0.65 -7.05
C ARG A 37 -10.93 -1.05 -6.62
N LEU A 38 -11.33 -0.66 -5.42
CA LEU A 38 -12.63 -0.97 -4.83
C LEU A 38 -13.18 0.28 -4.15
N GLY A 39 -14.48 0.50 -4.26
CA GLY A 39 -15.15 1.59 -3.55
C GLY A 39 -15.65 2.68 -4.47
N ASP A 40 -15.85 3.87 -3.90
CA ASP A 40 -16.33 5.03 -4.62
C ASP A 40 -15.19 5.71 -5.38
N PRO A 41 -15.19 5.67 -6.72
CA PRO A 41 -14.15 6.31 -7.53
C PRO A 41 -14.14 7.84 -7.46
N SER A 42 -15.22 8.46 -7.01
CA SER A 42 -15.34 9.91 -6.82
C SER A 42 -14.85 10.37 -5.44
N SER A 43 -14.65 9.44 -4.49
CA SER A 43 -14.19 9.78 -3.14
C SER A 43 -12.81 10.43 -3.16
N PRO A 44 -12.63 11.57 -2.48
CA PRO A 44 -11.30 12.14 -2.25
C PRO A 44 -10.44 11.27 -1.33
N HIS A 45 -11.06 10.46 -0.49
CA HIS A 45 -10.41 9.63 0.52
C HIS A 45 -9.92 8.32 -0.08
N LYS A 46 -8.61 8.09 -0.03
CA LYS A 46 -7.97 6.93 -0.67
C LYS A 46 -7.02 6.21 0.27
N VAL A 47 -7.17 4.90 0.32
CA VAL A 47 -6.30 3.99 1.09
C VAL A 47 -5.54 3.08 0.12
N LEU A 48 -4.23 2.94 0.31
CA LEU A 48 -3.41 1.96 -0.40
C LEU A 48 -2.95 0.85 0.55
N VAL A 49 -3.11 -0.38 0.12
CA VAL A 49 -2.64 -1.57 0.86
C VAL A 49 -1.72 -2.41 -0.01
N VAL A 50 -0.51 -2.64 0.46
CA VAL A 50 0.52 -3.42 -0.23
C VAL A 50 0.79 -4.72 0.53
N GLY A 51 0.61 -5.86 -0.14
CA GLY A 51 0.71 -7.18 0.47
C GLY A 51 2.11 -7.76 0.53
N CYS A 52 2.95 -7.48 -0.47
CA CYS A 52 4.26 -8.10 -0.61
C CYS A 52 5.20 -7.21 -1.44
N ILE A 53 6.21 -6.62 -0.79
CA ILE A 53 7.32 -5.92 -1.43
C ILE A 53 8.60 -6.76 -1.39
N HIS A 54 8.82 -7.58 -0.34
CA HIS A 54 9.85 -8.58 -0.28
C HIS A 54 9.25 -9.94 -0.67
N GLY A 55 9.90 -10.68 -1.56
CA GLY A 55 9.30 -11.86 -2.14
C GLY A 55 9.10 -13.03 -1.15
N ASP A 56 9.92 -13.12 -0.13
CA ASP A 56 9.87 -14.10 0.96
C ASP A 56 8.92 -13.71 2.10
N GLU A 57 8.34 -12.50 2.06
CA GLU A 57 7.42 -11.97 3.07
C GLU A 57 5.97 -11.91 2.53
N ASP A 58 5.41 -13.02 2.09
CA ASP A 58 4.16 -13.04 1.32
C ASP A 58 2.87 -13.23 2.13
N ALA A 59 2.95 -13.31 3.46
CA ALA A 59 1.78 -13.47 4.32
C ALA A 59 0.73 -12.35 4.16
N GLY A 60 1.17 -11.13 3.82
CA GLY A 60 0.30 -9.99 3.52
C GLY A 60 -0.61 -10.22 2.31
N VAL A 61 -0.23 -11.09 1.37
CA VAL A 61 -1.05 -11.45 0.20
C VAL A 61 -2.37 -12.11 0.61
N ARG A 62 -2.40 -12.83 1.73
CA ARG A 62 -3.65 -13.40 2.25
C ARG A 62 -4.63 -12.33 2.73
N ILE A 63 -4.12 -11.23 3.27
CA ILE A 63 -4.93 -10.08 3.69
C ILE A 63 -5.46 -9.32 2.47
N THR A 64 -4.59 -9.00 1.52
CA THR A 64 -4.95 -8.24 0.32
C THR A 64 -5.94 -9.01 -0.56
N ARG A 65 -5.78 -10.32 -0.75
CA ARG A 65 -6.76 -11.16 -1.43
C ARG A 65 -8.12 -11.15 -0.74
N ARG A 66 -8.15 -11.09 0.59
CA ARG A 66 -9.40 -10.99 1.34
C ARG A 66 -10.04 -9.61 1.19
N LEU A 67 -9.27 -8.54 1.16
CA LEU A 67 -9.76 -7.18 0.86
C LEU A 67 -10.40 -7.11 -0.53
N ILE A 68 -9.73 -7.63 -1.55
CA ILE A 68 -10.22 -7.65 -2.93
C ILE A 68 -11.57 -8.37 -3.06
N LYS A 69 -11.83 -9.39 -2.24
CA LYS A 69 -13.08 -10.15 -2.24
C LYS A 69 -14.22 -9.52 -1.41
N LYS A 70 -13.92 -8.51 -0.58
CA LYS A 70 -14.95 -7.83 0.23
C LYS A 70 -15.89 -6.98 -0.62
N THR A 71 -17.09 -6.73 -0.09
CA THR A 71 -17.96 -5.68 -0.62
C THR A 71 -17.20 -4.35 -0.68
N PRO A 72 -17.18 -3.66 -1.84
CA PRO A 72 -16.50 -2.38 -1.95
C PRO A 72 -17.04 -1.37 -0.94
N PRO A 73 -16.19 -0.55 -0.30
CA PRO A 73 -16.66 0.52 0.56
C PRO A 73 -17.42 1.59 -0.24
N THR A 74 -18.35 2.28 0.42
CA THR A 74 -19.15 3.35 -0.18
C THR A 74 -18.64 4.75 0.20
N ASP A 75 -17.75 4.82 1.16
CA ASP A 75 -17.29 6.01 1.87
C ASP A 75 -15.85 6.43 1.50
N PHE A 76 -15.10 5.54 0.87
CA PHE A 76 -13.74 5.79 0.41
C PHE A 76 -13.33 4.88 -0.75
N GLU A 77 -12.17 5.14 -1.34
CA GLU A 77 -11.58 4.33 -2.38
C GLU A 77 -10.42 3.50 -1.84
N LEU A 78 -10.49 2.18 -1.99
CA LEU A 78 -9.47 1.23 -1.55
C LEU A 78 -8.66 0.72 -2.74
N TRP A 79 -7.37 1.00 -2.74
CA TRP A 79 -6.38 0.47 -3.67
C TRP A 79 -5.60 -0.67 -3.03
N VAL A 80 -5.48 -1.78 -3.73
CA VAL A 80 -4.82 -2.99 -3.22
C VAL A 80 -3.82 -3.51 -4.24
N VAL A 81 -2.55 -3.55 -3.86
CA VAL A 81 -1.48 -4.19 -4.62
C VAL A 81 -1.08 -5.48 -3.90
N ASN A 82 -1.41 -6.64 -4.49
CA ASN A 82 -1.09 -7.92 -3.86
C ASN A 82 0.43 -8.12 -3.75
N VAL A 83 1.14 -7.89 -4.85
CA VAL A 83 2.57 -8.19 -4.97
C VAL A 83 3.24 -7.11 -5.80
N VAL A 84 4.14 -6.36 -5.20
CA VAL A 84 5.02 -5.40 -5.88
C VAL A 84 6.22 -6.13 -6.50
N ASN A 85 6.69 -7.20 -5.84
CA ASN A 85 7.86 -7.97 -6.23
C ASN A 85 7.49 -9.40 -6.70
N PRO A 86 6.92 -9.56 -7.90
CA PRO A 86 6.52 -10.90 -8.36
C PRO A 86 7.73 -11.79 -8.72
N ASP A 87 8.88 -11.21 -9.03
CA ASP A 87 10.11 -11.95 -9.31
C ASP A 87 10.68 -12.57 -8.04
N GLY A 88 10.89 -11.78 -7.00
CA GLY A 88 11.38 -12.25 -5.72
C GLY A 88 10.42 -13.27 -5.09
N ARG A 89 9.10 -13.03 -5.19
CA ARG A 89 8.09 -13.97 -4.71
C ARG A 89 8.16 -15.32 -5.42
N ARG A 90 8.40 -15.33 -6.72
CA ARG A 90 8.58 -16.58 -7.49
C ARG A 90 9.83 -17.35 -7.05
N LEU A 91 10.89 -16.61 -6.71
CA LEU A 91 12.18 -17.19 -6.27
C LEU A 91 12.19 -17.53 -4.77
N GLY A 92 11.23 -17.01 -3.99
CA GLY A 92 11.21 -17.16 -2.53
C GLY A 92 12.32 -16.37 -1.84
N VAL A 93 12.74 -15.23 -2.42
CA VAL A 93 13.80 -14.38 -1.89
C VAL A 93 13.30 -12.97 -1.61
N ARG A 94 13.98 -12.26 -0.72
CA ARG A 94 13.67 -10.89 -0.33
C ARG A 94 13.76 -9.90 -1.51
N GLN A 95 14.85 -10.00 -2.25
CA GLN A 95 15.21 -9.07 -3.32
C GLN A 95 14.33 -9.27 -4.57
N ASN A 96 14.37 -8.31 -5.49
CA ASN A 96 13.77 -8.45 -6.81
C ASN A 96 14.64 -9.28 -7.76
N GLY A 97 14.27 -9.39 -9.04
CA GLY A 97 14.99 -10.15 -10.07
C GLY A 97 16.43 -9.67 -10.37
N ARG A 98 16.80 -8.47 -9.89
CA ARG A 98 18.16 -7.92 -9.98
C ARG A 98 18.96 -8.02 -8.70
N GLY A 99 18.42 -8.66 -7.67
CA GLY A 99 19.08 -8.78 -6.38
C GLY A 99 19.01 -7.51 -5.52
N VAL A 100 18.05 -6.61 -5.76
CA VAL A 100 17.86 -5.35 -5.04
C VAL A 100 16.77 -5.50 -3.99
N ASP A 101 17.03 -5.02 -2.76
CA ASP A 101 15.98 -4.79 -1.76
C ASP A 101 15.15 -3.59 -2.19
N LEU A 102 13.93 -3.85 -2.69
CA LEU A 102 13.04 -2.79 -3.17
C LEU A 102 12.72 -1.76 -2.08
N ASN A 103 12.67 -2.18 -0.81
CA ASN A 103 12.42 -1.29 0.33
C ASN A 103 13.71 -0.62 0.87
N ARG A 104 14.73 -0.50 0.02
CA ARG A 104 15.94 0.34 0.17
C ARG A 104 16.18 1.20 -1.08
N ASN A 105 15.32 1.06 -2.10
CA ASN A 105 15.52 1.69 -3.41
C ASN A 105 14.67 2.95 -3.65
N PHE A 106 13.88 3.41 -2.63
CA PHE A 106 13.11 4.65 -2.70
C PHE A 106 14.01 5.88 -2.44
N GLY A 107 13.62 7.05 -3.00
CA GLY A 107 14.52 8.20 -3.12
C GLY A 107 14.75 9.03 -1.84
N SER A 108 13.93 8.89 -0.79
CA SER A 108 14.13 9.67 0.44
C SER A 108 15.25 9.10 1.29
N GLU A 109 16.24 9.93 1.57
CA GLU A 109 17.44 9.55 2.34
C GLU A 109 18.12 8.30 1.75
N TRP A 110 18.04 8.11 0.43
CA TRP A 110 18.71 6.98 -0.21
C TRP A 110 20.23 7.09 -0.06
N ILE A 111 20.85 5.99 0.33
CA ILE A 111 22.29 5.82 0.38
C ILE A 111 22.67 4.47 -0.25
N PRO A 112 23.89 4.32 -0.81
CA PRO A 112 24.37 3.02 -1.24
C PRO A 112 24.56 2.10 -0.04
N ILE A 113 23.92 0.92 -0.07
CA ILE A 113 24.00 -0.12 0.97
C ILE A 113 24.26 -1.45 0.26
N GLY A 114 25.26 -2.19 0.74
CA GLY A 114 25.55 -3.55 0.30
C GLY A 114 25.94 -3.70 -1.15
N THR A 115 25.97 -4.94 -1.60
CA THR A 115 26.22 -5.36 -2.96
C THR A 115 25.07 -6.23 -3.46
N ARG A 116 25.01 -6.49 -4.76
CA ARG A 116 23.96 -7.28 -5.39
C ARG A 116 23.73 -8.61 -4.67
N TRP A 117 22.46 -8.86 -4.31
CA TRP A 117 21.96 -10.00 -3.54
C TRP A 117 22.19 -9.94 -2.02
N ASP A 118 22.89 -8.92 -1.50
CA ASP A 118 22.88 -8.70 -0.05
C ASP A 118 21.45 -8.40 0.44
N PRO A 119 21.10 -8.77 1.68
CA PRO A 119 19.73 -8.61 2.21
C PRO A 119 19.17 -7.19 2.11
N GLU A 120 20.03 -6.17 2.16
CA GLU A 120 19.63 -4.76 2.13
C GLU A 120 20.23 -3.98 0.96
N TYR A 121 20.68 -4.67 -0.10
CA TYR A 121 21.25 -3.97 -1.27
C TYR A 121 20.27 -2.97 -1.86
N SER A 122 20.65 -1.69 -1.82
CA SER A 122 19.79 -0.55 -2.19
C SER A 122 19.67 -0.31 -3.72
N GLY A 123 20.36 -1.12 -4.52
CA GLY A 123 20.49 -0.89 -5.96
C GLY A 123 21.59 0.11 -6.31
N PRO A 124 21.90 0.31 -7.60
CA PRO A 124 23.00 1.19 -8.04
C PRO A 124 22.68 2.69 -7.85
N TYR A 125 21.40 3.06 -7.78
CA TYR A 125 20.91 4.41 -7.49
C TYR A 125 19.45 4.37 -7.05
N ALA A 126 18.98 5.43 -6.42
CA ALA A 126 17.57 5.57 -6.03
C ALA A 126 16.66 5.41 -7.26
N TRP A 127 15.59 4.61 -7.11
CA TRP A 127 14.65 4.34 -8.20
C TRP A 127 15.23 3.57 -9.38
N SER A 128 16.32 2.84 -9.19
CA SER A 128 16.91 1.99 -10.25
C SER A 128 15.93 0.90 -10.71
N GLU A 129 15.01 0.45 -9.85
CA GLU A 129 14.18 -0.71 -10.13
C GLU A 129 12.80 -0.32 -10.73
N PRO A 130 12.30 -1.08 -11.72
CA PRO A 130 11.00 -0.81 -12.35
C PRO A 130 9.85 -0.94 -11.36
N GLU A 131 9.95 -1.83 -10.39
CA GLU A 131 8.95 -2.06 -9.33
C GLU A 131 8.79 -0.82 -8.46
N THR A 132 9.88 -0.21 -8.01
CA THR A 132 9.83 1.00 -7.15
C THR A 132 9.32 2.21 -7.93
N ARG A 133 9.72 2.35 -9.21
CA ARG A 133 9.16 3.38 -10.11
C ARG A 133 7.67 3.19 -10.34
N THR A 134 7.20 1.95 -10.42
CA THR A 134 5.77 1.61 -10.56
C THR A 134 4.99 2.07 -9.34
N VAL A 135 5.45 1.74 -8.14
CA VAL A 135 4.85 2.21 -6.89
C VAL A 135 4.86 3.74 -6.79
N ARG A 136 5.99 4.38 -7.14
CA ARG A 136 6.10 5.84 -7.16
C ARG A 136 5.04 6.48 -8.06
N ARG A 137 4.83 5.96 -9.27
CA ARG A 137 3.79 6.46 -10.19
C ARG A 137 2.40 6.27 -9.61
N LEU A 138 2.11 5.10 -9.03
CA LEU A 138 0.81 4.82 -8.40
C LEU A 138 0.53 5.80 -7.28
N VAL A 139 1.41 5.91 -6.28
CA VAL A 139 1.23 6.80 -5.13
C VAL A 139 1.06 8.26 -5.56
N ARG A 140 1.85 8.72 -6.55
CA ARG A 140 1.71 10.08 -7.11
C ARG A 140 0.40 10.29 -7.86
N ARG A 141 -0.17 9.27 -8.47
CA ARG A 141 -1.44 9.35 -9.20
C ARG A 141 -2.63 9.40 -8.26
N ILE A 142 -2.62 8.55 -7.21
CA ILE A 142 -3.80 8.38 -6.37
C ILE A 142 -3.78 9.21 -5.09
N HIS A 143 -2.61 9.69 -4.64
CA HIS A 143 -2.40 10.47 -3.42
C HIS A 143 -3.10 9.84 -2.19
N PRO A 144 -2.75 8.60 -1.79
CA PRO A 144 -3.45 7.93 -0.71
C PRO A 144 -3.17 8.60 0.63
N GLU A 145 -4.22 8.86 1.41
CA GLU A 145 -4.13 9.41 2.78
C GLU A 145 -3.48 8.42 3.73
N VAL A 146 -3.75 7.13 3.52
CA VAL A 146 -3.17 6.04 4.30
C VAL A 146 -2.55 5.00 3.36
N THR A 147 -1.30 4.61 3.65
CA THR A 147 -0.65 3.47 2.99
C THR A 147 -0.16 2.46 4.03
N ILE A 148 -0.57 1.21 3.86
CA ILE A 148 -0.21 0.10 4.74
C ILE A 148 0.69 -0.88 3.99
N TRP A 149 1.91 -1.08 4.50
CA TRP A 149 2.90 -2.01 3.96
C TRP A 149 2.99 -3.25 4.84
N TYR A 150 2.56 -4.40 4.31
CA TYR A 150 2.73 -5.67 5.02
C TYR A 150 4.11 -6.26 4.80
N HIS A 151 4.74 -6.64 5.91
CA HIS A 151 6.05 -7.26 6.01
C HIS A 151 6.01 -8.43 6.99
N GLN A 152 7.15 -9.14 7.14
CA GLN A 152 7.43 -10.17 8.13
C GLN A 152 8.87 -10.00 8.64
N PRO A 153 9.30 -10.58 9.81
CA PRO A 153 8.54 -11.47 10.72
C PRO A 153 8.32 -10.92 12.15
N GLN A 154 8.37 -9.61 12.42
CA GLN A 154 8.59 -9.04 13.76
C GLN A 154 7.34 -8.96 14.67
N LYS A 155 6.14 -9.24 14.20
CA LYS A 155 4.86 -9.21 14.96
C LYS A 155 4.54 -7.86 15.60
N LEU A 156 4.79 -6.75 14.92
CA LEU A 156 4.53 -5.40 15.41
C LEU A 156 4.07 -4.46 14.29
N VAL A 157 3.45 -3.35 14.67
CA VAL A 157 3.23 -2.20 13.78
C VAL A 157 4.28 -1.16 14.11
N ARG A 158 5.01 -0.69 13.10
CA ARG A 158 6.03 0.36 13.26
C ARG A 158 5.69 1.59 12.46
N ALA A 159 5.95 2.76 13.04
CA ALA A 159 5.77 4.04 12.40
C ALA A 159 6.74 5.09 12.94
N TRP A 160 6.92 6.16 12.17
CA TRP A 160 7.70 7.32 12.52
C TRP A 160 7.03 8.61 12.04
N GLY A 161 7.32 9.75 12.69
CA GLY A 161 6.82 11.04 12.26
C GLY A 161 5.29 11.12 12.23
N GLN A 162 4.76 11.72 11.17
CA GLN A 162 3.32 11.98 10.98
C GLN A 162 2.44 10.73 10.92
N SER A 163 3.00 9.56 10.60
CA SER A 163 2.22 8.32 10.52
C SER A 163 1.95 7.64 11.88
N VAL A 164 2.59 8.10 12.96
CA VAL A 164 2.50 7.49 14.30
C VAL A 164 1.05 7.43 14.83
N PRO A 165 0.22 8.49 14.78
CA PRO A 165 -1.15 8.42 15.29
C PRO A 165 -2.01 7.37 14.56
N THR A 166 -1.95 7.37 13.24
CA THR A 166 -2.71 6.44 12.37
C THR A 166 -2.27 4.99 12.57
N ALA A 167 -0.96 4.74 12.58
CA ALA A 167 -0.39 3.41 12.79
C ALA A 167 -0.73 2.86 14.19
N ARG A 168 -0.76 3.70 15.22
CA ARG A 168 -1.17 3.31 16.58
C ARG A 168 -2.66 2.94 16.63
N LYS A 169 -3.54 3.67 15.92
CA LYS A 169 -4.96 3.30 15.77
C LYS A 169 -5.08 1.92 15.10
N TYR A 170 -4.36 1.71 13.99
CA TYR A 170 -4.32 0.43 13.30
C TYR A 170 -3.86 -0.71 14.21
N ALA A 171 -2.76 -0.53 14.95
CA ALA A 171 -2.21 -1.55 15.84
C ALA A 171 -3.24 -2.02 16.88
N ARG A 172 -4.01 -1.11 17.47
CA ARG A 172 -5.12 -1.44 18.41
C ARG A 172 -6.19 -2.28 17.71
N LEU A 173 -6.65 -1.89 16.52
CA LEU A 173 -7.67 -2.61 15.75
C LEU A 173 -7.19 -4.02 15.35
N ALA A 174 -5.94 -4.14 14.93
CA ALA A 174 -5.32 -5.40 14.54
C ALA A 174 -4.90 -6.27 15.75
N ARG A 175 -4.96 -5.74 16.98
CA ARG A 175 -4.45 -6.35 18.22
C ARG A 175 -2.98 -6.71 18.11
N MET A 176 -2.18 -5.74 17.69
CA MET A 176 -0.73 -5.84 17.55
C MET A 176 -0.02 -4.85 18.47
N ARG A 177 1.21 -5.20 18.85
CA ARG A 177 2.15 -4.27 19.49
C ARG A 177 2.48 -3.15 18.52
N PHE A 178 2.60 -1.93 19.04
CA PHE A 178 3.04 -0.76 18.31
C PHE A 178 4.41 -0.32 18.81
N GLU A 179 5.32 -0.01 17.87
CA GLU A 179 6.60 0.60 18.18
C GLU A 179 6.87 1.81 17.31
N ARG A 180 7.37 2.88 17.95
CA ARG A 180 7.86 4.06 17.24
C ARG A 180 9.30 3.82 16.84
N ILE A 181 9.54 3.55 15.55
CA ILE A 181 10.86 3.21 15.02
C ILE A 181 11.11 4.11 13.80
N ARG A 182 12.27 4.81 13.80
CA ARG A 182 12.69 5.61 12.64
C ARG A 182 12.77 4.73 11.39
N TRP A 183 12.39 5.30 10.24
CA TRP A 183 12.49 4.60 8.98
C TRP A 183 13.95 4.40 8.56
N PRO A 184 14.33 3.21 8.08
CA PRO A 184 15.59 3.03 7.40
C PRO A 184 15.65 3.84 6.10
N HIS A 185 16.86 4.13 5.65
CA HIS A 185 17.11 4.84 4.41
C HIS A 185 16.48 4.15 3.21
N GLY A 186 16.01 4.92 2.23
CA GLY A 186 15.47 4.42 0.98
C GLY A 186 14.21 3.56 1.09
N THR A 187 13.46 3.62 2.21
CA THR A 187 12.23 2.84 2.37
C THR A 187 11.00 3.56 1.78
N ALA A 188 10.01 2.77 1.35
CA ALA A 188 8.75 3.29 0.83
C ALA A 188 8.00 4.20 1.81
N PRO A 189 7.82 3.84 3.11
CA PRO A 189 7.18 4.72 4.07
C PRO A 189 7.97 6.02 4.32
N ASN A 190 9.30 5.94 4.36
CA ASN A 190 10.15 7.13 4.50
C ASN A 190 9.91 8.09 3.35
N TRP A 191 9.99 7.60 2.11
CA TRP A 191 9.74 8.41 0.92
C TRP A 191 8.35 9.02 0.93
N GLN A 192 7.30 8.25 1.20
CA GLN A 192 5.94 8.76 1.14
C GLN A 192 5.69 9.83 2.21
N ASN A 193 6.07 9.59 3.46
CA ASN A 193 5.86 10.54 4.54
C ASN A 193 6.66 11.85 4.36
N HIS A 194 7.83 11.81 3.69
CA HIS A 194 8.59 13.02 3.38
C HIS A 194 8.00 13.82 2.21
N ASN A 195 7.44 13.16 1.21
CA ASN A 195 7.00 13.83 -0.02
C ASN A 195 5.51 14.19 -0.04
N PHE A 196 4.71 13.64 0.89
CA PHE A 196 3.27 13.85 0.98
C PHE A 196 2.87 14.23 2.41
N PRO A 197 3.04 15.50 2.81
CA PRO A 197 2.57 16.00 4.11
C PRO A 197 1.08 15.70 4.32
N GLY A 198 0.70 15.37 5.55
CA GLY A 198 -0.69 15.02 5.90
C GLY A 198 -1.07 13.57 5.63
N THR A 199 -0.28 12.80 4.87
CA THR A 199 -0.53 11.37 4.65
C THR A 199 0.11 10.50 5.73
N SER A 200 -0.31 9.24 5.83
CA SER A 200 0.21 8.27 6.80
C SER A 200 0.66 6.98 6.11
N SER A 201 1.97 6.78 5.96
CA SER A 201 2.53 5.54 5.42
C SER A 201 3.28 4.79 6.52
N PHE A 202 2.91 3.52 6.78
CA PHE A 202 3.49 2.73 7.87
C PHE A 202 3.59 1.23 7.56
N VAL A 203 4.38 0.53 8.37
CA VAL A 203 4.68 -0.89 8.20
C VAL A 203 3.94 -1.74 9.23
N VAL A 204 3.36 -2.84 8.76
CA VAL A 204 2.79 -3.91 9.60
C VAL A 204 3.64 -5.16 9.43
N GLN A 205 4.45 -5.44 10.41
CA GLN A 205 5.29 -6.63 10.48
C GLN A 205 4.46 -7.81 11.01
N LEU A 206 4.05 -8.69 10.12
CA LEU A 206 3.29 -9.89 10.47
C LEU A 206 4.17 -10.94 11.20
N ALA A 207 3.56 -12.00 11.70
CA ALA A 207 4.29 -13.14 12.23
C ALA A 207 5.04 -13.90 11.12
N PRO A 208 6.11 -14.64 11.45
CA PRO A 208 6.74 -15.54 10.50
C PRO A 208 5.77 -16.62 10.02
N GLY A 209 6.01 -17.13 8.81
CA GLY A 209 5.18 -18.14 8.17
C GLY A 209 3.82 -17.61 7.67
N SER A 210 2.90 -18.50 7.39
CA SER A 210 1.60 -18.16 6.82
C SER A 210 0.62 -17.65 7.89
N LEU A 211 -0.24 -16.68 7.51
CA LEU A 211 -1.33 -16.24 8.35
C LEU A 211 -2.48 -17.24 8.37
N THR A 212 -3.12 -17.40 9.54
CA THR A 212 -4.42 -18.06 9.63
C THR A 212 -5.51 -17.19 9.03
N ASP A 213 -6.63 -17.80 8.60
CA ASP A 213 -7.79 -17.07 8.06
C ASP A 213 -8.35 -16.04 9.05
N ARG A 214 -8.40 -16.41 10.34
CA ARG A 214 -8.85 -15.52 11.42
C ARG A 214 -7.97 -14.27 11.54
N ARG A 215 -6.63 -14.42 11.46
CA ARG A 215 -5.70 -13.29 11.51
C ARG A 215 -5.82 -12.42 10.26
N ALA A 216 -5.85 -13.03 9.07
CA ALA A 216 -6.04 -12.29 7.83
C ALA A 216 -7.37 -11.51 7.81
N ALA A 217 -8.46 -12.12 8.31
CA ALA A 217 -9.76 -11.46 8.44
C ALA A 217 -9.71 -10.25 9.38
N ARG A 218 -9.00 -10.34 10.51
CA ARG A 218 -8.81 -9.23 11.46
C ARG A 218 -8.06 -8.07 10.83
N HIS A 219 -6.96 -8.35 10.11
CA HIS A 219 -6.22 -7.29 9.41
C HIS A 219 -7.05 -6.63 8.33
N ALA A 220 -7.78 -7.41 7.51
CA ALA A 220 -8.67 -6.84 6.49
C ALA A 220 -9.81 -5.99 7.10
N TRP A 221 -10.36 -6.41 8.23
CA TRP A 221 -11.32 -5.62 9.01
C TRP A 221 -10.68 -4.33 9.54
N ALA A 222 -9.45 -4.43 10.09
CA ALA A 222 -8.74 -3.30 10.65
C ALA A 222 -8.44 -2.21 9.61
N VAL A 223 -8.13 -2.58 8.37
CA VAL A 223 -7.96 -1.62 7.25
C VAL A 223 -9.23 -0.80 7.04
N ILE A 224 -10.37 -1.47 6.83
CA ILE A 224 -11.66 -0.80 6.58
C ILE A 224 -12.08 0.05 7.79
N ARG A 225 -11.94 -0.49 9.00
CA ARG A 225 -12.35 0.21 10.23
C ARG A 225 -11.48 1.42 10.53
N LEU A 226 -10.18 1.33 10.24
CA LEU A 226 -9.25 2.46 10.40
C LEU A 226 -9.73 3.67 9.60
N GLU A 227 -9.98 3.47 8.30
CA GLU A 227 -10.38 4.57 7.42
C GLU A 227 -11.68 5.22 7.90
N ARG A 228 -12.68 4.42 8.22
CA ARG A 228 -13.95 4.94 8.76
C ARG A 228 -13.80 5.74 10.06
N ILE A 229 -12.83 5.40 10.91
CA ILE A 229 -12.51 6.18 12.10
C ILE A 229 -11.84 7.50 11.74
N LEU A 230 -10.98 7.52 10.71
CA LEU A 230 -10.33 8.75 10.26
C LEU A 230 -11.34 9.70 9.63
N LEU A 231 -12.21 9.21 8.76
CA LEU A 231 -13.31 9.99 8.15
C LEU A 231 -14.26 10.59 9.18
N ALA A 232 -14.56 9.87 10.26
CA ALA A 232 -15.44 10.36 11.33
C ALA A 232 -14.75 11.36 12.29
N SER A 233 -13.44 11.59 12.15
CA SER A 233 -12.62 12.43 13.03
C SER A 233 -12.13 13.73 12.37
N GLY A 234 -12.28 13.87 11.05
CA GLY A 234 -11.95 15.05 10.24
C GLY A 234 -13.20 15.85 9.96
#